data_4f7bfa29a33533991b613d6d9ceeb7a2
#
_entry.id   4f7bfa29a33533991b613d6d9ceeb7a2
#
_cell.length_a   1.000
_cell.length_b   1.000
_cell.length_c   1.000
_cell.angle_alpha   90.00
_cell.angle_beta   90.00
_cell.angle_gamma   90.00
#
_symmetry.space_group_name_H-M   'P 1'
#
loop_
_entity.id
_entity.type
_entity.pdbx_description
1 polymer ?
#
loop_
_entity_poly.entity_id
_entity_poly.type
_entity_poly.pdbx_seq_one_letter_code
_entity_poly.pdbx_strand_id
1 'polypeptide(L)'
;LDPSRLVNEASGGNFFHVGHILDIHNYPDPQMPTPGIFGNKQILVLGEFGGLGLPVDGHTWQEKNNWGYQSFKNNDELLNRYTSLINDLTPLIPLGLSAAIYTQTTDVEVEVNGLMTYDRKIMKMPLEKLQQLHQQLYNKGLVKMK
;
A
#
# COMPACT_ATOMS: atom_id res chain seq x y z
N LEU A 1 -25.09 11.42 -11.13
CA LEU A 1 -23.86 11.32 -10.34
C LEU A 1 -24.21 11.47 -8.87
N ASP A 2 -23.57 10.68 -8.01
CA ASP A 2 -23.78 10.71 -6.56
C ASP A 2 -22.87 11.77 -5.91
N PRO A 3 -23.40 12.91 -5.44
CA PRO A 3 -22.59 13.98 -4.85
C PRO A 3 -22.10 13.66 -3.43
N SER A 4 -22.54 12.54 -2.83
CA SER A 4 -22.11 12.11 -1.50
C SER A 4 -20.80 11.32 -1.49
N ARG A 5 -20.26 10.96 -2.66
CA ARG A 5 -19.05 10.15 -2.79
C ARG A 5 -17.85 11.02 -3.15
N LEU A 6 -16.70 10.67 -2.58
CA LEU A 6 -15.43 11.21 -3.04
C LEU A 6 -15.10 10.65 -4.42
N VAL A 7 -14.46 11.48 -5.24
CA VAL A 7 -14.05 11.10 -6.60
C VAL A 7 -12.53 11.10 -6.66
N ASN A 8 -11.96 9.95 -7.02
CA ASN A 8 -10.59 9.83 -7.48
C ASN A 8 -10.63 9.92 -9.01
N GLU A 9 -9.95 10.90 -9.59
CA GLU A 9 -9.99 11.16 -11.04
C GLU A 9 -9.30 10.09 -11.86
N ALA A 10 -8.15 9.62 -11.37
CA ALA A 10 -7.39 8.53 -11.94
C ALA A 10 -6.42 7.98 -10.89
N SER A 11 -6.44 6.67 -10.65
CA SER A 11 -5.47 6.03 -9.78
C SER A 11 -4.11 6.00 -10.48
N GLY A 12 -3.08 6.49 -9.79
CA GLY A 12 -1.68 6.32 -10.18
C GLY A 12 -1.11 7.26 -11.21
N GLY A 13 -1.76 8.37 -11.58
CA GLY A 13 -0.93 9.30 -12.27
C GLY A 13 -1.39 10.15 -13.42
N ASN A 14 -2.63 10.31 -13.71
CA ASN A 14 -3.11 11.34 -14.67
C ASN A 14 -3.83 12.44 -13.90
N PHE A 15 -3.14 13.56 -13.65
CA PHE A 15 -3.63 14.62 -12.79
C PHE A 15 -4.21 15.76 -13.60
N PHE A 16 -5.53 15.89 -13.57
CA PHE A 16 -6.27 16.96 -14.27
C PHE A 16 -6.82 18.01 -13.29
N HIS A 17 -6.48 17.91 -11.99
CA HIS A 17 -6.95 18.79 -10.91
C HIS A 17 -8.48 18.82 -10.76
N VAL A 18 -9.13 17.72 -11.10
CA VAL A 18 -10.56 17.49 -10.90
C VAL A 18 -10.74 16.42 -9.80
N GLY A 19 -11.96 16.30 -9.28
CA GLY A 19 -12.22 15.35 -8.19
C GLY A 19 -11.70 15.79 -6.82
N HIS A 20 -11.67 14.86 -5.88
CA HIS A 20 -11.39 15.11 -4.46
C HIS A 20 -10.05 14.55 -4.01
N ILE A 21 -9.53 13.56 -4.75
CA ILE A 21 -8.36 12.76 -4.38
C ILE A 21 -7.27 12.96 -5.42
N LEU A 22 -6.06 13.16 -4.93
CA LEU A 22 -4.82 13.11 -5.70
C LEU A 22 -4.08 11.84 -5.31
N ASP A 23 -4.00 10.89 -6.22
CA ASP A 23 -3.54 9.53 -6.01
C ASP A 23 -2.28 9.26 -6.84
N ILE A 24 -1.21 8.84 -6.19
CA ILE A 24 0.01 8.35 -6.86
C ILE A 24 0.25 6.88 -6.57
N HIS A 25 0.94 6.19 -7.48
CA HIS A 25 1.54 4.89 -7.24
C HIS A 25 3.05 5.04 -7.11
N ASN A 26 3.68 4.41 -6.14
CA ASN A 26 5.12 4.39 -5.99
C ASN A 26 5.62 3.06 -5.45
N TYR A 27 6.57 2.46 -6.15
CA TYR A 27 7.10 1.14 -5.82
C TYR A 27 8.62 1.12 -5.69
N PRO A 28 9.13 0.35 -4.72
CA PRO A 28 8.37 -0.29 -3.65
C PRO A 28 8.10 0.63 -2.46
N ASP A 29 8.88 1.72 -2.36
CA ASP A 29 8.92 2.59 -1.18
C ASP A 29 7.73 3.56 -1.14
N PRO A 30 7.16 3.82 0.05
CA PRO A 30 6.11 4.80 0.18
C PRO A 30 6.59 6.21 -0.18
N GLN A 31 5.73 6.92 -0.90
CA GLN A 31 5.86 8.35 -1.15
C GLN A 31 4.49 9.03 -1.02
N MET A 32 4.47 10.34 -1.12
CA MET A 32 3.21 11.08 -1.17
C MET A 32 3.26 12.12 -2.29
N PRO A 33 2.12 12.51 -2.85
CA PRO A 33 2.07 13.62 -3.79
C PRO A 33 2.67 14.87 -3.15
N THR A 34 3.53 15.59 -3.86
CA THR A 34 4.14 16.83 -3.34
C THR A 34 3.10 17.94 -3.33
N PRO A 35 2.70 18.47 -2.16
CA PRO A 35 1.81 19.62 -2.09
C PRO A 35 2.38 20.80 -2.87
N GLY A 36 1.51 21.54 -3.58
CA GLY A 36 1.91 22.70 -4.36
C GLY A 36 2.34 22.41 -5.81
N ILE A 37 2.89 21.23 -6.11
CA ILE A 37 3.14 20.83 -7.51
C ILE A 37 1.83 20.40 -8.18
N PHE A 38 1.05 19.58 -7.48
CA PHE A 38 -0.21 19.02 -7.99
C PHE A 38 -1.47 19.74 -7.48
N GLY A 39 -1.31 20.83 -6.73
CA GLY A 39 -2.39 21.54 -6.05
C GLY A 39 -2.41 21.27 -4.55
N ASN A 40 -3.25 22.00 -3.82
CA ASN A 40 -3.33 21.94 -2.35
C ASN A 40 -4.76 21.73 -1.81
N LYS A 41 -5.68 21.40 -2.70
CA LYS A 41 -7.11 21.26 -2.37
C LYS A 41 -7.59 19.83 -2.29
N GLN A 42 -6.80 18.89 -2.81
CA GLN A 42 -7.17 17.48 -2.90
C GLN A 42 -6.61 16.68 -1.71
N ILE A 43 -7.28 15.59 -1.39
CA ILE A 43 -6.83 14.61 -0.41
C ILE A 43 -5.65 13.85 -1.00
N LEU A 44 -4.51 13.82 -0.31
CA LEU A 44 -3.29 13.17 -0.79
C LEU A 44 -3.31 11.68 -0.45
N VAL A 45 -3.18 10.83 -1.44
CA VAL A 45 -3.27 9.38 -1.31
C VAL A 45 -2.10 8.70 -2.03
N LEU A 46 -1.51 7.70 -1.39
CA LEU A 46 -0.63 6.73 -2.01
C LEU A 46 -1.50 5.51 -2.38
N GLY A 47 -2.00 5.48 -3.60
CA GLY A 47 -2.97 4.48 -4.06
C GLY A 47 -2.39 3.09 -4.23
N GLU A 48 -1.07 2.99 -4.47
CA GLU A 48 -0.36 1.72 -4.48
C GLU A 48 1.08 1.89 -4.01
N PHE A 49 1.56 0.94 -3.18
CA PHE A 49 2.95 0.81 -2.78
C PHE A 49 3.28 -0.62 -2.35
N GLY A 50 4.57 -0.91 -2.20
CA GLY A 50 5.08 -2.18 -1.68
C GLY A 50 5.30 -3.23 -2.76
N GLY A 51 4.30 -4.05 -3.05
CA GLY A 51 4.43 -5.09 -4.07
C GLY A 51 5.49 -6.16 -3.72
N LEU A 52 5.57 -6.55 -2.43
CA LEU A 52 6.61 -7.45 -1.91
C LEU A 52 6.27 -8.91 -2.22
N GLY A 53 7.00 -9.52 -3.15
CA GLY A 53 6.74 -10.86 -3.67
C GLY A 53 7.37 -11.98 -2.84
N LEU A 54 6.54 -12.94 -2.43
CA LEU A 54 6.97 -14.21 -1.84
C LEU A 54 6.06 -15.33 -2.37
N PRO A 55 6.52 -16.16 -3.31
CA PRO A 55 5.78 -17.35 -3.70
C PRO A 55 5.78 -18.37 -2.56
N VAL A 56 4.65 -19.03 -2.34
CA VAL A 56 4.50 -20.11 -1.35
C VAL A 56 4.18 -21.39 -2.12
N ASP A 57 5.05 -22.39 -2.01
CA ASP A 57 4.92 -23.65 -2.74
C ASP A 57 3.57 -24.32 -2.52
N GLY A 58 2.95 -24.77 -3.60
CA GLY A 58 1.61 -25.39 -3.59
C GLY A 58 0.44 -24.39 -3.40
N HIS A 59 0.70 -23.09 -3.31
CA HIS A 59 -0.30 -22.05 -3.08
C HIS A 59 -0.20 -20.88 -4.06
N THR A 60 0.43 -21.10 -5.22
CA THR A 60 0.54 -20.14 -6.32
C THR A 60 -0.40 -20.50 -7.47
N TRP A 61 -0.74 -19.51 -8.30
CA TRP A 61 -1.50 -19.75 -9.54
C TRP A 61 -0.77 -20.67 -10.51
N GLN A 62 0.56 -20.49 -10.62
CA GLN A 62 1.45 -21.33 -11.41
C GLN A 62 2.78 -21.57 -10.68
N GLU A 63 3.48 -22.64 -11.05
CA GLU A 63 4.70 -23.06 -10.35
C GLU A 63 5.92 -22.17 -10.63
N LYS A 64 5.97 -21.48 -11.78
CA LYS A 64 7.14 -20.73 -12.25
C LYS A 64 6.75 -19.38 -12.84
N ASN A 65 7.75 -18.52 -13.01
CA ASN A 65 7.58 -17.18 -13.59
C ASN A 65 6.63 -16.28 -12.79
N ASN A 66 6.58 -16.47 -11.48
CA ASN A 66 5.93 -15.55 -10.57
C ASN A 66 6.80 -14.32 -10.33
N TRP A 67 6.17 -13.17 -10.05
CA TRP A 67 6.88 -11.93 -9.82
C TRP A 67 6.29 -11.07 -8.71
N GLY A 68 7.06 -10.08 -8.27
CA GLY A 68 6.71 -8.96 -7.41
C GLY A 68 7.74 -7.86 -7.63
N TYR A 69 7.45 -6.64 -7.19
CA TYR A 69 8.41 -5.52 -7.36
C TYR A 69 9.71 -5.73 -6.58
N GLN A 70 9.64 -6.44 -5.46
CA GLN A 70 10.78 -7.03 -4.75
C GLN A 70 10.47 -8.48 -4.44
N SER A 71 11.50 -9.35 -4.41
CA SER A 71 11.33 -10.78 -4.15
C SER A 71 12.05 -11.19 -2.88
N PHE A 72 11.42 -12.03 -2.09
CA PHE A 72 11.92 -12.53 -0.81
C PHE A 72 11.99 -14.05 -0.80
N LYS A 73 12.83 -14.60 0.08
CA LYS A 73 13.07 -16.04 0.19
C LYS A 73 12.28 -16.70 1.32
N ASN A 74 11.86 -15.90 2.30
CA ASN A 74 11.16 -16.40 3.47
C ASN A 74 10.29 -15.30 4.10
N ASN A 75 9.43 -15.73 5.02
CA ASN A 75 8.48 -14.86 5.70
C ASN A 75 9.14 -13.80 6.59
N ASP A 76 10.31 -14.10 7.17
CA ASP A 76 11.02 -13.15 8.05
C ASP A 76 11.60 -11.98 7.25
N GLU A 77 12.21 -12.26 6.10
CA GLU A 77 12.69 -11.22 5.19
C GLU A 77 11.52 -10.34 4.71
N LEU A 78 10.41 -10.97 4.31
CA LEU A 78 9.21 -10.28 3.90
C LEU A 78 8.65 -9.37 5.00
N LEU A 79 8.51 -9.90 6.22
CA LEU A 79 8.01 -9.14 7.38
C LEU A 79 8.93 -7.97 7.74
N ASN A 80 10.24 -8.17 7.71
CA ASN A 80 11.20 -7.12 7.98
C ASN A 80 11.07 -5.97 6.98
N ARG A 81 10.95 -6.31 5.70
CA ARG A 81 10.77 -5.29 4.66
C ARG A 81 9.41 -4.60 4.77
N TYR A 82 8.34 -5.34 5.01
CA TYR A 82 7.02 -4.78 5.24
C TYR A 82 7.01 -3.81 6.43
N THR A 83 7.67 -4.19 7.52
CA THR A 83 7.84 -3.33 8.69
C THR A 83 8.56 -2.02 8.35
N SER A 84 9.60 -2.07 7.53
CA SER A 84 10.28 -0.86 7.03
C SER A 84 9.31 0.04 6.26
N LEU A 85 8.53 -0.51 5.31
CA LEU A 85 7.57 0.27 4.53
C LEU A 85 6.53 0.97 5.43
N ILE A 86 6.01 0.28 6.44
CA ILE A 86 5.05 0.88 7.39
C ILE A 86 5.71 2.00 8.23
N ASN A 87 6.96 1.82 8.62
CA ASN A 87 7.71 2.87 9.31
C ASN A 87 7.96 4.09 8.42
N ASP A 88 8.22 3.88 7.13
CA ASP A 88 8.45 4.95 6.15
C ASP A 88 7.16 5.75 5.85
N LEU A 89 5.97 5.16 6.01
CA LEU A 89 4.69 5.88 5.95
C LEU A 89 4.49 6.86 7.10
N THR A 90 5.01 6.52 8.28
CA THR A 90 4.77 7.28 9.51
C THR A 90 5.11 8.77 9.40
N PRO A 91 6.26 9.20 8.88
CA PRO A 91 6.60 10.61 8.73
C PRO A 91 5.79 11.34 7.65
N LEU A 92 5.13 10.62 6.74
CA LEU A 92 4.31 11.23 5.69
C LEU A 92 2.93 11.68 6.20
N ILE A 93 2.42 11.05 7.25
CA ILE A 93 1.10 11.36 7.83
C ILE A 93 1.01 12.84 8.27
N PRO A 94 1.91 13.37 9.10
CA PRO A 94 1.84 14.78 9.50
C PRO A 94 2.10 15.76 8.34
N LEU A 95 2.64 15.29 7.22
CA LEU A 95 2.83 16.09 6.00
C LEU A 95 1.58 16.14 5.11
N GLY A 96 0.55 15.36 5.46
CA GLY A 96 -0.75 15.38 4.78
C GLY A 96 -1.16 14.10 4.07
N LEU A 97 -0.36 13.02 4.14
CA LEU A 97 -0.77 11.72 3.59
C LEU A 97 -2.01 11.22 4.34
N SER A 98 -3.10 11.04 3.62
CA SER A 98 -4.41 10.70 4.20
C SER A 98 -4.78 9.23 4.06
N ALA A 99 -4.21 8.54 3.07
CA ALA A 99 -4.37 7.10 2.89
C ALA A 99 -3.16 6.51 2.15
N ALA A 100 -2.90 5.23 2.42
CA ALA A 100 -1.93 4.44 1.68
C ALA A 100 -2.46 3.01 1.51
N ILE A 101 -2.37 2.47 0.29
CA ILE A 101 -2.90 1.16 -0.06
C ILE A 101 -1.74 0.25 -0.45
N TYR A 102 -1.52 -0.79 0.35
CA TYR A 102 -0.52 -1.80 0.04
C TYR A 102 -0.98 -2.70 -1.11
N THR A 103 -0.10 -2.95 -2.04
CA THR A 103 -0.29 -3.88 -3.15
C THR A 103 0.33 -5.23 -2.79
N GLN A 104 -0.47 -6.28 -2.45
CA GLN A 104 -1.93 -6.26 -2.44
C GLN A 104 -2.50 -7.20 -1.36
N THR A 105 -3.81 -7.39 -1.31
CA THR A 105 -4.43 -8.24 -0.28
C THR A 105 -4.15 -9.72 -0.50
N THR A 106 -4.32 -10.20 -1.74
CA THR A 106 -4.04 -11.61 -2.14
C THR A 106 -3.16 -11.61 -3.37
N ASP A 107 -2.39 -12.68 -3.56
CA ASP A 107 -1.76 -12.93 -4.86
C ASP A 107 -2.82 -12.97 -5.97
N VAL A 108 -2.45 -12.47 -7.14
CA VAL A 108 -3.31 -12.45 -8.33
C VAL A 108 -2.55 -13.04 -9.50
N GLU A 109 -2.97 -14.23 -9.96
CA GLU A 109 -2.30 -14.96 -11.03
C GLU A 109 -0.79 -15.13 -10.75
N VAL A 110 0.07 -14.57 -11.61
CA VAL A 110 1.53 -14.68 -11.50
C VAL A 110 2.14 -13.66 -10.54
N GLU A 111 1.35 -12.73 -10.04
CA GLU A 111 1.77 -11.68 -9.13
C GLU A 111 1.67 -12.17 -7.70
N VAL A 112 2.83 -12.41 -7.06
CA VAL A 112 2.92 -13.06 -5.74
C VAL A 112 3.25 -12.06 -4.62
N ASN A 113 2.69 -10.89 -4.65
CA ASN A 113 2.92 -9.80 -3.69
C ASN A 113 1.74 -9.55 -2.73
N GLY A 114 0.81 -10.50 -2.67
CA GLY A 114 -0.28 -10.46 -1.70
C GLY A 114 0.20 -10.66 -0.26
N LEU A 115 -0.59 -10.13 0.70
CA LEU A 115 -0.47 -10.49 2.11
C LEU A 115 -0.87 -11.95 2.35
N MET A 116 -1.72 -12.49 1.48
CA MET A 116 -2.19 -13.88 1.45
C MET A 116 -1.86 -14.54 0.12
N THR A 117 -1.78 -15.85 0.13
CA THR A 117 -1.62 -16.67 -1.07
C THR A 117 -2.83 -16.56 -2.00
N TYR A 118 -2.64 -16.95 -3.28
CA TYR A 118 -3.67 -16.96 -4.32
C TYR A 118 -4.96 -17.67 -3.91
N ASP A 119 -4.84 -18.82 -3.28
CA ASP A 119 -5.96 -19.63 -2.79
C ASP A 119 -6.53 -19.14 -1.43
N ARG A 120 -5.97 -18.06 -0.86
CA ARG A 120 -6.34 -17.42 0.41
C ARG A 120 -6.20 -18.30 1.65
N LYS A 121 -5.42 -19.40 1.57
CA LYS A 121 -5.25 -20.33 2.68
C LYS A 121 -4.15 -19.92 3.64
N ILE A 122 -3.13 -19.19 3.17
CA ILE A 122 -1.96 -18.85 3.97
C ILE A 122 -1.79 -17.34 4.04
N MET A 123 -1.72 -16.81 5.26
CA MET A 123 -1.18 -15.48 5.55
C MET A 123 0.34 -15.56 5.49
N LYS A 124 0.99 -14.75 4.64
CA LYS A 124 2.45 -14.78 4.45
C LYS A 124 3.20 -14.12 5.61
N MET A 125 2.51 -13.36 6.44
CA MET A 125 3.08 -12.74 7.64
C MET A 125 2.12 -12.92 8.81
N PRO A 126 2.61 -12.98 10.08
CA PRO A 126 1.76 -13.14 11.24
C PRO A 126 0.74 -12.00 11.35
N LEU A 127 -0.54 -12.33 11.42
CA LEU A 127 -1.65 -11.36 11.45
C LEU A 127 -1.51 -10.36 12.61
N GLU A 128 -1.10 -10.84 13.77
CA GLU A 128 -0.88 -10.01 14.96
C GLU A 128 0.20 -8.93 14.73
N LYS A 129 1.26 -9.26 13.98
CA LYS A 129 2.30 -8.30 13.61
C LYS A 129 1.78 -7.24 12.65
N LEU A 130 1.00 -7.66 11.65
CA LEU A 130 0.35 -6.73 10.73
C LEU A 130 -0.58 -5.77 11.48
N GLN A 131 -1.41 -6.29 12.39
CA GLN A 131 -2.31 -5.47 13.21
C GLN A 131 -1.56 -4.45 14.07
N GLN A 132 -0.45 -4.88 14.74
CA GLN A 132 0.39 -3.98 15.54
C GLN A 132 0.99 -2.86 14.70
N LEU A 133 1.53 -3.17 13.52
CA LEU A 133 2.11 -2.20 12.60
C LEU A 133 1.06 -1.20 12.11
N HIS A 134 -0.11 -1.67 11.69
CA HIS A 134 -1.18 -0.80 11.22
C HIS A 134 -1.72 0.10 12.34
N GLN A 135 -1.83 -0.42 13.58
CA GLN A 135 -2.29 0.38 14.71
C GLN A 135 -1.35 1.56 15.02
N GLN A 136 -0.05 1.42 14.75
CA GLN A 136 0.90 2.52 14.90
C GLN A 136 0.58 3.71 13.98
N LEU A 137 0.13 3.44 12.75
CA LEU A 137 -0.27 4.49 11.79
C LEU A 137 -1.49 5.25 12.29
N TYR A 138 -2.51 4.57 12.79
CA TYR A 138 -3.73 5.19 13.32
C TYR A 138 -3.42 6.07 14.54
N ASN A 139 -2.58 5.62 15.44
CA ASN A 139 -2.19 6.38 16.63
C ASN A 139 -1.42 7.66 16.28
N LYS A 140 -0.67 7.67 15.19
CA LYS A 140 0.06 8.85 14.70
C LYS A 140 -0.84 9.84 13.96
N GLY A 141 -1.88 9.35 13.28
CA GLY A 141 -2.88 10.19 12.61
C GLY A 141 -3.80 10.97 13.55
N LEU A 142 -3.88 10.56 14.81
CA LEU A 142 -4.67 11.21 15.85
C LEU A 142 -3.95 12.38 16.55
N VAL A 143 -2.92 12.97 15.94
CA VAL A 143 -2.34 14.21 16.45
C VAL A 143 -3.43 15.28 16.42
N LYS A 144 -3.88 15.66 17.60
CA LYS A 144 -4.92 16.66 17.86
C LYS A 144 -4.75 17.84 16.92
N MET A 145 -5.72 18.06 16.04
CA MET A 145 -5.95 19.39 15.50
C MET A 145 -6.22 20.30 16.69
N LYS A 146 -5.28 21.18 16.98
CA LYS A 146 -5.46 22.30 17.91
C LYS A 146 -6.11 23.44 17.17
#